data_5540408a69b52facaaaad2d9060692da
#
_entry.id   5540408a69b52facaaaad2d9060692da
#
_cell.length_a   1.000
_cell.length_b   1.000
_cell.length_c   1.000
_cell.angle_alpha   90.00
_cell.angle_beta   90.00
_cell.angle_gamma   90.00
#
_symmetry.space_group_name_H-M   'P 1'
#
loop_
_entity.id
_entity.type
_entity.pdbx_description
1 polymer ?
#
loop_
_entity_poly.entity_id
_entity_poly.type
_entity_poly.pdbx_seq_one_letter_code
_entity_poly.pdbx_strand_id
1 'polypeptide(L)'
;PPAAGAGVTSAITRAVGDAAAAIGLSHGPVHAECRLNSHGVFVLEAAARPIGGLCAKALRFTEPGTGRLVGLEELLLRHARGELVHDWLREPEASGVMMIPVPRRGVFRRVDGVDAARDVDGVSEVDITAKPDQRLVPLPEGASYPGFIFARHATSGGVERALREAHRRLAFAIEPEVPVVQSPNG
;
A
#
# COMPACT_ATOMS: atom_id res chain seq x y z
N PRO A 1 9.98 -4.65 4.34
CA PRO A 1 9.86 -4.50 5.78
C PRO A 1 10.34 -3.11 6.15
N PRO A 2 9.71 -2.47 7.17
CA PRO A 2 10.31 -1.30 7.75
C PRO A 2 11.75 -1.65 8.13
N ALA A 3 12.65 -0.68 8.11
CA ALA A 3 14.04 -0.85 8.54
C ALA A 3 14.15 -1.12 10.07
N ALA A 4 13.16 -1.78 10.63
CA ALA A 4 13.11 -2.20 12.01
C ALA A 4 13.98 -3.46 12.17
N GLY A 5 14.92 -3.44 13.11
CA GLY A 5 15.76 -4.61 13.39
C GLY A 5 14.94 -5.85 13.75
N ALA A 6 15.55 -7.03 13.59
CA ALA A 6 14.88 -8.33 13.80
C ALA A 6 14.16 -8.43 15.16
N GLY A 7 14.72 -7.85 16.24
CA GLY A 7 14.09 -7.83 17.55
C GLY A 7 12.77 -7.07 17.60
N VAL A 8 12.67 -5.95 16.87
CA VAL A 8 11.43 -5.16 16.76
C VAL A 8 10.38 -5.93 15.99
N THR A 9 10.76 -6.54 14.87
CA THR A 9 9.84 -7.35 14.06
C THR A 9 9.27 -8.50 14.87
N SER A 10 10.11 -9.22 15.65
CA SER A 10 9.65 -10.31 16.51
C SER A 10 8.70 -9.83 17.62
N ALA A 11 8.98 -8.66 18.21
CA ALA A 11 8.11 -8.07 19.23
C ALA A 11 6.74 -7.69 18.65
N ILE A 12 6.70 -7.10 17.45
CA ILE A 12 5.44 -6.77 16.75
C ILE A 12 4.67 -8.05 16.43
N THR A 13 5.32 -9.06 15.85
CA THR A 13 4.67 -10.33 15.50
C THR A 13 4.04 -10.99 16.72
N ARG A 14 4.75 -11.00 17.86
CA ARG A 14 4.21 -11.55 19.12
C ARG A 14 3.01 -10.76 19.60
N ALA A 15 3.12 -9.44 19.72
CA ALA A 15 2.02 -8.59 20.21
C ALA A 15 0.77 -8.71 19.34
N VAL A 16 0.92 -8.78 18.02
CA VAL A 16 -0.21 -8.98 17.09
C VAL A 16 -0.79 -10.39 17.23
N GLY A 17 0.06 -11.42 17.38
CA GLY A 17 -0.38 -12.79 17.59
C GLY A 17 -1.20 -12.94 18.89
N ASP A 18 -0.72 -12.36 19.99
CA ASP A 18 -1.41 -12.36 21.29
C ASP A 18 -2.75 -11.62 21.20
N ALA A 19 -2.79 -10.47 20.52
CA ALA A 19 -4.04 -9.72 20.30
C ALA A 19 -5.03 -10.49 19.45
N ALA A 20 -4.59 -11.11 18.34
CA ALA A 20 -5.44 -11.93 17.47
C ALA A 20 -6.03 -13.12 18.24
N ALA A 21 -5.22 -13.82 19.03
CA ALA A 21 -5.66 -14.94 19.87
C ALA A 21 -6.67 -14.47 20.92
N ALA A 22 -6.45 -13.34 21.59
CA ALA A 22 -7.35 -12.80 22.62
C ALA A 22 -8.75 -12.46 22.09
N ILE A 23 -8.88 -12.08 20.80
CA ILE A 23 -10.17 -11.82 20.16
C ILE A 23 -10.69 -12.99 19.33
N GLY A 24 -10.07 -14.16 19.42
CA GLY A 24 -10.51 -15.40 18.80
C GLY A 24 -10.21 -15.53 17.31
N LEU A 25 -9.29 -14.73 16.76
CA LEU A 25 -8.85 -14.86 15.36
C LEU A 25 -7.83 -15.98 15.23
N SER A 26 -8.27 -17.17 14.84
CA SER A 26 -7.43 -18.37 14.71
C SER A 26 -7.17 -18.78 13.26
N HIS A 27 -7.83 -18.17 12.28
CA HIS A 27 -7.73 -18.53 10.87
C HIS A 27 -7.88 -17.30 9.97
N GLY A 28 -7.14 -17.27 8.87
CA GLY A 28 -7.21 -16.20 7.87
C GLY A 28 -6.22 -15.04 8.13
N PRO A 29 -6.22 -14.05 7.24
CA PRO A 29 -5.33 -12.89 7.34
C PRO A 29 -5.75 -11.95 8.46
N VAL A 30 -4.76 -11.38 9.13
CA VAL A 30 -4.96 -10.31 10.11
C VAL A 30 -4.17 -9.08 9.67
N HIS A 31 -4.85 -7.95 9.54
CA HIS A 31 -4.23 -6.64 9.44
C HIS A 31 -4.21 -6.00 10.83
N ALA A 32 -3.05 -5.53 11.27
CA ALA A 32 -2.93 -4.88 12.56
C ALA A 32 -2.15 -3.57 12.45
N GLU A 33 -2.59 -2.58 13.19
CA GLU A 33 -1.88 -1.33 13.39
C GLU A 33 -1.22 -1.31 14.76
N CYS A 34 0.06 -0.94 14.80
CA CYS A 34 0.85 -0.92 16.02
C CYS A 34 1.57 0.42 16.18
N ARG A 35 1.71 0.85 17.44
CA ARG A 35 2.61 1.92 17.83
C ARG A 35 3.80 1.33 18.58
N LEU A 36 5.00 1.74 18.19
CA LEU A 36 6.25 1.42 18.88
C LEU A 36 6.78 2.66 19.59
N ASN A 37 7.16 2.50 20.86
CA ASN A 37 7.85 3.53 21.64
C ASN A 37 8.85 2.88 22.60
N SER A 38 9.44 3.67 23.53
CA SER A 38 10.41 3.18 24.53
C SER A 38 9.83 2.16 25.53
N HIS A 39 8.50 2.05 25.65
CA HIS A 39 7.82 1.11 26.54
C HIS A 39 7.43 -0.19 25.84
N GLY A 40 7.57 -0.27 24.52
CA GLY A 40 7.29 -1.48 23.75
C GLY A 40 6.36 -1.29 22.56
N VAL A 41 5.71 -2.39 22.16
CA VAL A 41 4.74 -2.47 21.06
C VAL A 41 3.33 -2.41 21.64
N PHE A 42 2.50 -1.52 21.09
CA PHE A 42 1.09 -1.37 21.42
C PHE A 42 0.26 -1.62 20.18
N VAL A 43 -0.62 -2.61 20.20
CA VAL A 43 -1.58 -2.88 19.13
C VAL A 43 -2.71 -1.86 19.26
N LEU A 44 -2.96 -1.09 18.20
CA LEU A 44 -4.00 -0.08 18.14
C LEU A 44 -5.28 -0.63 17.50
N GLU A 45 -5.12 -1.47 16.48
CA GLU A 45 -6.21 -2.12 15.77
C GLU A 45 -5.76 -3.52 15.31
N ALA A 46 -6.69 -4.49 15.34
CA ALA A 46 -6.54 -5.78 14.71
C ALA A 46 -7.84 -6.12 13.96
N ALA A 47 -7.75 -6.37 12.66
CA ALA A 47 -8.88 -6.66 11.79
C ALA A 47 -8.66 -7.97 11.02
N ALA A 48 -9.70 -8.82 10.96
CA ALA A 48 -9.70 -10.10 10.23
C ALA A 48 -9.85 -9.87 8.72
N ARG A 49 -8.87 -9.21 8.11
CA ARG A 49 -8.84 -8.90 6.68
C ARG A 49 -7.41 -8.69 6.18
N PRO A 50 -7.16 -8.77 4.87
CA PRO A 50 -5.89 -8.33 4.28
C PRO A 50 -5.69 -6.81 4.41
N ILE A 51 -4.44 -6.38 4.20
CA ILE A 51 -4.09 -4.95 4.10
C ILE A 51 -4.80 -4.31 2.90
N GLY A 52 -5.30 -3.08 3.09
CA GLY A 52 -5.97 -2.28 2.06
C GLY A 52 -5.01 -1.45 1.19
N GLY A 53 -5.59 -0.54 0.39
CA GLY A 53 -4.84 0.47 -0.38
C GLY A 53 -3.93 -0.10 -1.46
N LEU A 54 -4.29 -1.23 -2.09
CA LEU A 54 -3.47 -1.98 -3.04
C LEU A 54 -2.10 -2.42 -2.49
N CYS A 55 -1.84 -2.25 -1.18
CA CYS A 55 -0.58 -2.68 -0.57
C CYS A 55 -0.35 -4.19 -0.71
N ALA A 56 -1.43 -4.98 -0.84
CA ALA A 56 -1.38 -6.41 -1.12
C ALA A 56 -0.57 -6.73 -2.38
N LYS A 57 -0.70 -5.94 -3.47
CA LYS A 57 0.05 -6.12 -4.72
C LYS A 57 1.58 -6.04 -4.54
N ALA A 58 2.05 -5.34 -3.52
CA ALA A 58 3.47 -5.25 -3.22
C ALA A 58 4.02 -6.50 -2.51
N LEU A 59 3.16 -7.40 -1.99
CA LEU A 59 3.57 -8.55 -1.20
C LEU A 59 3.68 -9.81 -2.08
N ARG A 60 4.85 -10.44 -2.04
CA ARG A 60 5.09 -11.74 -2.68
C ARG A 60 5.67 -12.73 -1.69
N PHE A 61 5.40 -14.00 -1.95
CA PHE A 61 5.80 -15.12 -1.12
C PHE A 61 6.42 -16.22 -1.96
N THR A 62 7.43 -16.89 -1.43
CA THR A 62 8.08 -18.02 -2.06
C THR A 62 7.37 -19.31 -1.67
N GLU A 63 6.91 -20.05 -2.66
CA GLU A 63 6.31 -21.39 -2.49
C GLU A 63 7.39 -22.39 -2.08
N PRO A 64 7.22 -23.11 -0.97
CA PRO A 64 8.16 -24.14 -0.54
C PRO A 64 8.36 -25.22 -1.60
N GLY A 65 9.60 -25.69 -1.75
CA GLY A 65 9.96 -26.77 -2.66
C GLY A 65 10.09 -26.38 -4.14
N THR A 66 9.30 -25.40 -4.63
CA THR A 66 9.36 -24.94 -6.04
C THR A 66 10.15 -23.65 -6.21
N GLY A 67 10.23 -22.83 -5.17
CA GLY A 67 10.84 -21.49 -5.24
C GLY A 67 10.03 -20.47 -6.05
N ARG A 68 8.82 -20.82 -6.52
CA ARG A 68 7.94 -19.93 -7.28
C ARG A 68 7.48 -18.75 -6.41
N LEU A 69 7.53 -17.55 -6.96
CA LEU A 69 6.98 -16.36 -6.32
C LEU A 69 5.49 -16.20 -6.66
N VAL A 70 4.68 -16.01 -5.63
CA VAL A 70 3.23 -15.77 -5.74
C VAL A 70 2.81 -14.50 -5.01
N GLY A 71 1.71 -13.89 -5.44
CA GLY A 71 1.09 -12.75 -4.75
C GLY A 71 0.37 -13.17 -3.48
N LEU A 72 0.04 -12.18 -2.63
CA LEU A 72 -0.75 -12.40 -1.42
C LEU A 72 -2.12 -13.01 -1.74
N GLU A 73 -2.74 -12.62 -2.84
CA GLU A 73 -4.07 -13.09 -3.24
C GLU A 73 -4.07 -14.60 -3.51
N GLU A 74 -3.06 -15.12 -4.19
CA GLU A 74 -2.92 -16.57 -4.42
C GLU A 74 -2.68 -17.30 -3.09
N LEU A 75 -1.80 -16.76 -2.23
CA LEU A 75 -1.56 -17.35 -0.90
C LEU A 75 -2.84 -17.44 -0.09
N LEU A 76 -3.66 -16.38 -0.07
CA LEU A 76 -4.93 -16.36 0.65
C LEU A 76 -5.95 -17.32 0.06
N LEU A 77 -6.01 -17.44 -1.28
CA LEU A 77 -6.89 -18.39 -1.94
C LEU A 77 -6.53 -19.84 -1.59
N ARG A 78 -5.24 -20.17 -1.59
CA ARG A 78 -4.76 -21.51 -1.19
C ARG A 78 -5.07 -21.79 0.28
N HIS A 79 -4.82 -20.82 1.15
CA HIS A 79 -5.16 -20.93 2.58
C HIS A 79 -6.66 -21.15 2.79
N ALA A 80 -7.52 -20.43 2.08
CA ALA A 80 -8.98 -20.59 2.14
C ALA A 80 -9.45 -21.98 1.65
N ARG A 81 -8.68 -22.64 0.80
CA ARG A 81 -8.91 -24.01 0.34
C ARG A 81 -8.40 -25.09 1.32
N GLY A 82 -7.84 -24.67 2.44
CA GLY A 82 -7.28 -25.58 3.45
C GLY A 82 -5.84 -26.03 3.16
N GLU A 83 -5.13 -25.42 2.22
CA GLU A 83 -3.73 -25.71 1.99
C GLU A 83 -2.87 -25.11 3.13
N LEU A 84 -1.83 -25.84 3.54
CA LEU A 84 -0.90 -25.39 4.57
C LEU A 84 0.03 -24.31 3.98
N VAL A 85 0.02 -23.14 4.58
CA VAL A 85 0.81 -21.97 4.09
C VAL A 85 1.85 -21.47 5.11
N HIS A 86 2.08 -22.20 6.20
CA HIS A 86 2.96 -21.79 7.30
C HIS A 86 4.45 -21.74 6.91
N ASP A 87 4.88 -22.51 5.92
CA ASP A 87 6.27 -22.55 5.44
C ASP A 87 6.55 -21.57 4.30
N TRP A 88 5.55 -20.80 3.89
CA TRP A 88 5.71 -19.81 2.85
C TRP A 88 6.43 -18.58 3.40
N LEU A 89 7.52 -18.21 2.74
CA LEU A 89 8.34 -17.09 3.17
C LEU A 89 8.10 -15.88 2.28
N ARG A 90 8.01 -14.72 2.90
CA ARG A 90 8.01 -13.48 2.15
C ARG A 90 9.29 -13.35 1.34
N GLU A 91 9.22 -12.86 0.09
CA GLU A 91 10.39 -12.58 -0.72
C GLU A 91 11.38 -11.66 0.04
N PRO A 92 12.70 -11.88 -0.13
CA PRO A 92 13.73 -11.10 0.57
C PRO A 92 13.83 -9.65 0.06
N GLU A 93 13.47 -9.39 -1.20
CA GLU A 93 13.51 -8.06 -1.76
C GLU A 93 12.57 -7.10 -1.04
N ALA A 94 13.03 -5.86 -0.90
CA ALA A 94 12.17 -4.79 -0.42
C ALA A 94 11.18 -4.39 -1.51
N SER A 95 9.93 -4.21 -1.13
CA SER A 95 8.86 -3.74 -2.00
C SER A 95 8.08 -2.62 -1.32
N GLY A 96 7.50 -1.75 -2.09
CA GLY A 96 6.69 -0.65 -1.57
C GLY A 96 5.67 -0.16 -2.57
N VAL A 97 4.68 0.55 -2.04
CA VAL A 97 3.66 1.24 -2.80
C VAL A 97 3.57 2.68 -2.32
N MET A 98 3.49 3.61 -3.25
CA MET A 98 3.11 4.98 -2.98
C MET A 98 1.67 5.19 -3.43
N MET A 99 0.79 5.48 -2.51
CA MET A 99 -0.52 6.06 -2.79
C MET A 99 -0.27 7.52 -3.18
N ILE A 100 -0.44 7.87 -4.46
CA ILE A 100 -0.09 9.19 -4.98
C ILE A 100 -0.94 10.23 -4.28
N PRO A 101 -0.35 11.23 -3.60
CA PRO A 101 -1.12 12.25 -2.92
C PRO A 101 -1.82 13.17 -3.94
N VAL A 102 -3.04 13.60 -3.62
CA VAL A 102 -3.73 14.64 -4.39
C VAL A 102 -3.02 15.98 -4.15
N PRO A 103 -2.41 16.61 -5.18
CA PRO A 103 -1.58 17.79 -4.97
C PRO A 103 -2.40 19.05 -4.64
N ARG A 104 -3.67 19.10 -5.10
CA ARG A 104 -4.60 20.21 -4.83
C ARG A 104 -6.04 19.80 -5.11
N ARG A 105 -7.00 20.49 -4.50
CA ARG A 105 -8.42 20.35 -4.78
C ARG A 105 -8.73 20.83 -6.20
N GLY A 106 -9.62 20.11 -6.90
CA GLY A 106 -10.10 20.49 -8.22
C GLY A 106 -10.59 19.30 -9.06
N VAL A 107 -10.78 19.56 -10.33
CA VAL A 107 -11.24 18.58 -11.33
C VAL A 107 -10.02 18.04 -12.09
N PHE A 108 -9.78 16.74 -12.00
CA PHE A 108 -8.70 16.06 -12.69
C PHE A 108 -8.98 16.05 -14.20
N ARG A 109 -7.98 16.44 -15.00
CA ARG A 109 -8.06 16.38 -16.47
C ARG A 109 -7.18 15.29 -17.04
N ARG A 110 -5.90 15.28 -16.65
CA ARG A 110 -4.91 14.31 -17.09
C ARG A 110 -3.69 14.29 -16.19
N VAL A 111 -2.87 13.30 -16.40
CA VAL A 111 -1.51 13.24 -15.86
C VAL A 111 -0.53 13.02 -17.01
N ASP A 112 0.53 13.79 -17.04
CA ASP A 112 1.64 13.66 -17.98
C ASP A 112 2.83 13.01 -17.28
N GLY A 113 3.76 12.41 -18.05
CA GLY A 113 4.99 11.82 -17.53
C GLY A 113 4.88 10.39 -17.01
N VAL A 114 3.77 9.69 -17.24
CA VAL A 114 3.55 8.31 -16.76
C VAL A 114 4.61 7.36 -17.29
N ASP A 115 4.96 7.41 -18.57
CA ASP A 115 5.98 6.53 -19.16
C ASP A 115 7.37 6.83 -18.56
N ALA A 116 7.71 8.12 -18.42
CA ALA A 116 8.96 8.51 -17.74
C ALA A 116 9.00 8.05 -16.27
N ALA A 117 7.86 7.99 -15.58
CA ALA A 117 7.78 7.46 -14.22
C ALA A 117 7.96 5.94 -14.20
N ARG A 118 7.44 5.22 -15.20
CA ARG A 118 7.62 3.77 -15.36
C ARG A 118 9.07 3.38 -15.64
N ASP A 119 9.81 4.23 -16.37
CA ASP A 119 11.21 4.02 -16.74
C ASP A 119 12.19 4.25 -15.58
N VAL A 120 11.73 4.65 -14.41
CA VAL A 120 12.58 4.80 -13.23
C VAL A 120 13.01 3.42 -12.73
N ASP A 121 14.34 3.26 -12.56
CA ASP A 121 14.90 2.01 -12.03
C ASP A 121 14.27 1.61 -10.68
N GLY A 122 13.88 0.35 -10.58
CA GLY A 122 13.17 -0.19 -9.42
C GLY A 122 11.66 0.02 -9.41
N VAL A 123 11.09 0.81 -10.33
CA VAL A 123 9.64 0.91 -10.50
C VAL A 123 9.11 -0.32 -11.24
N SER A 124 8.13 -0.98 -10.67
CA SER A 124 7.50 -2.16 -11.27
C SER A 124 6.16 -1.84 -11.95
N GLU A 125 5.45 -0.82 -11.48
CA GLU A 125 4.15 -0.42 -12.04
C GLU A 125 3.82 1.03 -11.64
N VAL A 126 3.15 1.75 -12.56
CA VAL A 126 2.48 3.03 -12.29
C VAL A 126 1.05 2.88 -12.77
N ASP A 127 0.11 2.93 -11.85
CA ASP A 127 -1.33 2.76 -12.09
C ASP A 127 -2.06 4.07 -11.75
N ILE A 128 -2.61 4.73 -12.78
CA ILE A 128 -3.41 5.95 -12.61
C ILE A 128 -4.88 5.56 -12.60
N THR A 129 -5.51 5.70 -11.46
CA THR A 129 -6.92 5.31 -11.23
C THR A 129 -7.89 6.47 -11.35
N ALA A 130 -7.40 7.72 -11.28
CA ALA A 130 -8.22 8.91 -11.49
C ALA A 130 -8.76 8.95 -12.92
N LYS A 131 -10.04 9.27 -13.06
CA LYS A 131 -10.72 9.41 -14.35
C LYS A 131 -10.83 10.89 -14.73
N PRO A 132 -10.76 11.23 -16.04
CA PRO A 132 -11.09 12.58 -16.49
C PRO A 132 -12.40 13.07 -15.86
N ASP A 133 -12.42 14.34 -15.49
CA ASP A 133 -13.54 15.01 -14.81
C ASP A 133 -13.83 14.56 -13.37
N GLN A 134 -13.02 13.67 -12.81
CA GLN A 134 -13.12 13.30 -11.41
C GLN A 134 -12.72 14.46 -10.51
N ARG A 135 -13.55 14.73 -9.49
CA ARG A 135 -13.21 15.65 -8.42
C ARG A 135 -12.18 15.02 -7.50
N LEU A 136 -11.06 15.72 -7.30
CA LEU A 136 -10.00 15.33 -6.39
C LEU A 136 -9.97 16.28 -5.19
N VAL A 137 -9.84 15.70 -4.00
CA VAL A 137 -9.76 16.42 -2.73
C VAL A 137 -8.56 15.90 -1.95
N PRO A 138 -7.62 16.76 -1.54
CA PRO A 138 -6.49 16.34 -0.70
C PRO A 138 -6.95 15.78 0.66
N LEU A 139 -6.09 14.97 1.28
CA LEU A 139 -6.26 14.57 2.68
C LEU A 139 -6.15 15.82 3.59
N PRO A 140 -6.82 15.83 4.75
CA PRO A 140 -7.62 14.73 5.32
C PRO A 140 -9.08 14.66 4.83
N GLU A 141 -9.58 15.65 4.09
CA GLU A 141 -10.99 15.71 3.65
C GLU A 141 -11.29 14.72 2.52
N GLY A 142 -10.27 14.37 1.71
CA GLY A 142 -10.40 13.41 0.63
C GLY A 142 -10.18 11.98 1.11
N ALA A 143 -10.80 11.02 0.40
CA ALA A 143 -10.68 9.58 0.70
C ALA A 143 -10.13 8.78 -0.49
N SER A 144 -9.69 9.43 -1.56
CA SER A 144 -9.20 8.77 -2.77
C SER A 144 -7.82 9.26 -3.18
N TYR A 145 -7.12 8.39 -3.90
CA TYR A 145 -5.82 8.68 -4.49
C TYR A 145 -5.95 8.70 -6.01
N PRO A 146 -5.22 9.59 -6.73
CA PRO A 146 -5.26 9.61 -8.20
C PRO A 146 -4.55 8.43 -8.85
N GLY A 147 -3.81 7.65 -8.07
CA GLY A 147 -3.10 6.47 -8.56
C GLY A 147 -2.12 5.90 -7.55
N PHE A 148 -1.35 4.92 -8.00
CA PHE A 148 -0.39 4.17 -7.20
C PHE A 148 0.90 3.97 -7.99
N ILE A 149 2.03 3.99 -7.29
CA ILE A 149 3.34 3.62 -7.84
C ILE A 149 3.85 2.45 -7.02
N PHE A 150 4.27 1.38 -7.70
CA PHE A 150 4.86 0.19 -7.07
C PHE A 150 6.33 0.13 -7.41
N ALA A 151 7.15 -0.22 -6.42
CA ALA A 151 8.59 -0.36 -6.62
C ALA A 151 9.16 -1.56 -5.84
N ARG A 152 10.26 -2.12 -6.37
CA ARG A 152 11.04 -3.20 -5.78
C ARG A 152 12.52 -2.87 -5.88
N HIS A 153 13.27 -3.24 -4.85
CA HIS A 153 14.71 -3.05 -4.82
C HIS A 153 15.34 -3.94 -3.75
N ALA A 154 16.64 -4.20 -3.85
CA ALA A 154 17.37 -4.95 -2.84
C ALA A 154 17.26 -4.35 -1.42
N THR A 155 17.03 -3.03 -1.30
CA THR A 155 16.94 -2.31 -0.03
C THR A 155 15.71 -1.42 0.04
N SER A 156 15.19 -1.20 1.26
CA SER A 156 14.06 -0.29 1.50
C SER A 156 14.35 1.15 1.08
N GLY A 157 15.60 1.62 1.29
CA GLY A 157 16.03 2.94 0.82
C GLY A 157 16.04 3.06 -0.72
N GLY A 158 16.34 1.97 -1.43
CA GLY A 158 16.21 1.91 -2.90
C GLY A 158 14.77 2.05 -3.35
N VAL A 159 13.87 1.31 -2.72
CA VAL A 159 12.41 1.43 -2.97
C VAL A 159 11.92 2.86 -2.76
N GLU A 160 12.28 3.47 -1.63
CA GLU A 160 11.83 4.84 -1.33
C GLU A 160 12.34 5.86 -2.36
N ARG A 161 13.60 5.74 -2.79
CA ARG A 161 14.15 6.61 -3.84
C ARG A 161 13.42 6.42 -5.18
N ALA A 162 13.18 5.18 -5.59
CA ALA A 162 12.46 4.86 -6.83
C ALA A 162 11.03 5.45 -6.82
N LEU A 163 10.29 5.26 -5.74
CA LEU A 163 8.94 5.80 -5.58
C LEU A 163 8.92 7.33 -5.64
N ARG A 164 9.84 8.00 -4.93
CA ARG A 164 9.94 9.47 -4.93
C ARG A 164 10.37 10.02 -6.30
N GLU A 165 11.29 9.34 -6.98
CA GLU A 165 11.73 9.74 -8.31
C GLU A 165 10.61 9.60 -9.34
N ALA A 166 9.92 8.47 -9.35
CA ALA A 166 8.78 8.25 -10.24
C ALA A 166 7.67 9.29 -10.01
N HIS A 167 7.35 9.56 -8.75
CA HIS A 167 6.35 10.58 -8.41
C HIS A 167 6.73 11.98 -8.93
N ARG A 168 8.00 12.37 -8.86
CA ARG A 168 8.47 13.67 -9.38
C ARG A 168 8.32 13.81 -10.89
N ARG A 169 8.23 12.73 -11.62
CA ARG A 169 8.03 12.73 -13.07
C ARG A 169 6.58 12.90 -13.50
N LEU A 170 5.64 12.76 -12.54
CA LEU A 170 4.21 12.92 -12.81
C LEU A 170 3.78 14.38 -12.70
N ALA A 171 3.10 14.88 -13.72
CA ALA A 171 2.52 16.21 -13.73
C ALA A 171 1.00 16.12 -13.86
N PHE A 172 0.28 16.49 -12.79
CA PHE A 172 -1.18 16.41 -12.73
C PHE A 172 -1.82 17.72 -13.19
N ALA A 173 -2.61 17.66 -14.27
CA ALA A 173 -3.47 18.75 -14.70
C ALA A 173 -4.79 18.69 -13.93
N ILE A 174 -4.94 19.59 -12.96
CA ILE A 174 -6.13 19.70 -12.12
C ILE A 174 -6.62 21.14 -12.23
N GLU A 175 -7.87 21.33 -12.66
CA GLU A 175 -8.50 22.63 -12.76
C GLU A 175 -9.21 23.00 -11.45
N PRO A 176 -9.22 24.29 -11.05
CA PRO A 176 -10.00 24.74 -9.92
C PRO A 176 -11.50 24.44 -10.12
N GLU A 177 -12.19 24.06 -9.05
CA GLU A 177 -13.67 24.03 -9.07
C GLU A 177 -14.20 25.46 -9.23
N VAL A 178 -15.02 25.68 -10.25
CA VAL A 178 -15.76 26.94 -10.37
C VAL A 178 -16.91 26.92 -9.38
N PRO A 179 -17.00 27.86 -8.44
CA PRO A 179 -18.16 27.95 -7.56
C PRO A 179 -19.44 28.10 -8.38
N VAL A 180 -20.38 27.19 -8.22
CA VAL A 180 -21.74 27.41 -8.74
C VAL A 180 -22.37 28.50 -7.87
N VAL A 181 -22.39 29.73 -8.38
CA VAL A 181 -23.17 30.81 -7.78
C VAL A 181 -24.63 30.43 -8.00
N GLN A 182 -25.30 29.92 -6.95
CA GLN A 182 -26.73 29.83 -6.98
C GLN A 182 -27.27 31.26 -7.06
N SER A 183 -27.90 31.61 -8.16
CA SER A 183 -28.64 32.88 -8.24
C SER A 183 -29.68 32.87 -7.13
N PRO A 184 -29.69 33.89 -6.26
CA PRO A 184 -30.78 34.05 -5.32
C PRO A 184 -31.97 34.63 -6.11
N ASN A 185 -32.79 33.76 -6.72
CA ASN A 185 -34.16 34.10 -7.13
C ASN A 185 -34.73 33.00 -8.02
N GLY A 186 -35.74 32.38 -7.50
CA GLY A 186 -36.84 31.69 -8.12
C GLY A 186 -37.97 31.74 -7.14
#